data_500ba86c2b00715ce1c491239339f870
#
_entry.id   500ba86c2b00715ce1c491239339f870
#
_cell.length_a   1.000
_cell.length_b   1.000
_cell.length_c   1.000
_cell.angle_alpha   90.00
_cell.angle_beta   90.00
_cell.angle_gamma   90.00
#
_symmetry.space_group_name_H-M   'P 1'
#
loop_
_entity.id
_entity.type
_entity.pdbx_description
1 polymer ?
#
loop_
_entity_poly.entity_id
_entity_poly.type
_entity_poly.pdbx_seq_one_letter_code
_entity_poly.pdbx_strand_id
1 'polypeptide(L)'
;MKREIAKAFQGIPAVQDSAMTLFRALPTNQIESLGPFVFVDFYETKGTKGIGDSPHPHAGIEVISYLLQGESVHKDSLGNTDTLTDGDAQFIKAGQGIIHKETPRRSRKGLQLWTSLPPKQKFEEAEYYSYKANTIPTFKLDENEIKVIAGEISGHKGILPTARPTVLVHIHFENSNEINLPIDANWELGVYVINGQVMVAEKGPLQIGDLALLTEGDEIKLQAFGDLPVDIVLLGGEKIDYPLVFDGPFVMDSKENLAMAYQNYKTGKMGSLDGIPF
;
A
#
# COMPACT_ATOMS: atom_id res chain seq x y z
N MET A 1 -1.37 10.69 -24.23
CA MET A 1 -1.43 12.05 -23.60
C MET A 1 -0.76 11.96 -22.23
N LYS A 2 0.14 12.89 -21.91
CA LYS A 2 0.83 12.89 -20.60
C LYS A 2 -0.14 13.22 -19.48
N ARG A 3 -0.05 12.46 -18.39
CA ARG A 3 -0.76 12.73 -17.16
C ARG A 3 -0.10 13.90 -16.44
N GLU A 4 -0.92 14.75 -15.85
CA GLU A 4 -0.50 15.87 -15.00
C GLU A 4 -1.10 15.73 -13.60
N ILE A 5 -0.65 16.55 -12.66
CA ILE A 5 -1.28 16.64 -11.33
C ILE A 5 -2.66 17.26 -11.47
N ALA A 6 -3.70 16.49 -11.20
CA ALA A 6 -5.07 16.95 -11.07
C ALA A 6 -5.33 17.59 -9.70
N LYS A 7 -4.81 16.94 -8.64
CA LYS A 7 -4.92 17.40 -7.25
C LYS A 7 -3.74 16.84 -6.44
N ALA A 8 -3.20 17.65 -5.55
CA ALA A 8 -2.19 17.21 -4.60
C ALA A 8 -2.68 17.40 -3.16
N PHE A 9 -2.34 16.45 -2.31
CA PHE A 9 -2.57 16.47 -0.87
C PHE A 9 -1.21 16.57 -0.18
N GLN A 10 -1.08 17.56 0.68
CA GLN A 10 0.15 17.75 1.43
C GLN A 10 0.32 16.66 2.48
N GLY A 11 1.51 16.10 2.58
CA GLY A 11 1.89 15.13 3.58
C GLY A 11 2.02 15.76 4.97
N ILE A 12 0.94 15.65 5.74
CA ILE A 12 0.93 16.05 7.16
C ILE A 12 0.98 14.76 7.99
N PRO A 13 1.94 14.59 8.91
CA PRO A 13 1.98 13.42 9.76
C PRO A 13 0.68 13.26 10.56
N ALA A 14 0.03 12.10 10.45
CA ALA A 14 -1.10 11.72 11.29
C ALA A 14 -0.64 11.37 12.72
N VAL A 15 0.60 10.88 12.85
CA VAL A 15 1.31 10.68 14.12
C VAL A 15 2.74 11.16 13.95
N GLN A 16 3.21 11.90 14.93
CA GLN A 16 4.61 12.32 15.02
C GLN A 16 5.01 12.45 16.49
N ASP A 17 5.78 11.48 16.96
CA ASP A 17 6.32 11.47 18.31
C ASP A 17 7.78 10.97 18.33
N SER A 18 8.32 10.68 19.51
CA SER A 18 9.69 10.18 19.66
C SER A 18 9.89 8.75 19.12
N ALA A 19 8.82 7.98 18.98
CA ALA A 19 8.86 6.57 18.59
C ALA A 19 8.42 6.34 17.15
N MET A 20 7.58 7.22 16.57
CA MET A 20 6.97 6.98 15.26
C MET A 20 6.64 8.28 14.52
N THR A 21 6.82 8.23 13.20
CA THR A 21 6.21 9.17 12.27
C THR A 21 5.33 8.36 11.30
N LEU A 22 4.09 8.81 11.11
CA LEU A 22 3.13 8.18 10.22
C LEU A 22 2.43 9.23 9.37
N PHE A 23 2.48 9.05 8.05
CA PHE A 23 1.72 9.84 7.09
C PHE A 23 0.59 8.99 6.53
N ARG A 24 -0.65 9.47 6.67
CA ARG A 24 -1.83 8.84 6.04
C ARG A 24 -2.18 9.57 4.76
N ALA A 25 -2.05 8.89 3.62
CA ALA A 25 -2.45 9.40 2.32
C ALA A 25 -3.90 9.05 1.97
N LEU A 26 -4.39 7.88 2.40
CA LEU A 26 -5.76 7.39 2.21
C LEU A 26 -6.27 6.63 3.45
N PRO A 27 -7.59 6.71 3.78
CA PRO A 27 -8.54 7.68 3.26
C PRO A 27 -8.32 9.08 3.82
N THR A 28 -8.85 10.09 3.14
CA THR A 28 -8.94 11.46 3.63
C THR A 28 -10.39 11.95 3.58
N ASN A 29 -10.68 13.12 4.15
CA ASN A 29 -12.01 13.74 4.05
C ASN A 29 -12.43 14.10 2.60
N GLN A 30 -11.52 13.98 1.63
CA GLN A 30 -11.72 14.42 0.26
C GLN A 30 -11.67 13.28 -0.75
N ILE A 31 -11.05 12.15 -0.39
CA ILE A 31 -10.98 10.95 -1.23
C ILE A 31 -11.00 9.69 -0.36
N GLU A 32 -11.79 8.72 -0.77
CA GLU A 32 -11.93 7.43 -0.08
C GLU A 32 -11.07 6.34 -0.72
N SER A 33 -10.81 6.46 -2.04
CA SER A 33 -10.04 5.48 -2.79
C SER A 33 -9.25 6.12 -3.93
N LEU A 34 -8.26 5.39 -4.41
CA LEU A 34 -7.50 5.68 -5.62
C LEU A 34 -7.28 4.37 -6.38
N GLY A 35 -7.99 4.19 -7.51
CA GLY A 35 -8.14 2.88 -8.11
C GLY A 35 -8.66 1.90 -7.05
N PRO A 36 -8.04 0.73 -6.88
CA PRO A 36 -8.46 -0.26 -5.86
C PRO A 36 -8.00 0.08 -4.44
N PHE A 37 -7.07 1.04 -4.26
CA PHE A 37 -6.53 1.41 -2.94
C PHE A 37 -7.54 2.19 -2.11
N VAL A 38 -7.75 1.73 -0.87
CA VAL A 38 -8.65 2.32 0.12
C VAL A 38 -7.94 2.76 1.40
N PHE A 39 -6.66 2.39 1.53
CA PHE A 39 -5.82 2.78 2.66
C PHE A 39 -4.35 2.85 2.20
N VAL A 40 -3.66 3.92 2.57
CA VAL A 40 -2.24 4.12 2.29
C VAL A 40 -1.63 4.86 3.46
N ASP A 41 -0.81 4.16 4.24
CA ASP A 41 0.04 4.70 5.29
C ASP A 41 1.51 4.49 4.94
N PHE A 42 2.29 5.52 5.13
CA PHE A 42 3.75 5.47 5.17
C PHE A 42 4.20 5.71 6.59
N TYR A 43 5.00 4.81 7.13
CA TYR A 43 5.44 4.87 8.51
C TYR A 43 6.95 4.72 8.66
N GLU A 44 7.48 5.37 9.67
CA GLU A 44 8.83 5.19 10.19
C GLU A 44 8.75 5.02 11.71
N THR A 45 9.26 3.90 12.23
CA THR A 45 9.24 3.59 13.68
C THR A 45 10.65 3.43 14.22
N LYS A 46 10.85 3.81 15.48
CA LYS A 46 12.11 3.64 16.19
C LYS A 46 11.97 2.52 17.22
N GLY A 47 12.88 1.56 17.18
CA GLY A 47 12.90 0.43 18.14
C GLY A 47 11.92 -0.67 17.77
N THR A 48 11.35 -1.33 18.79
CA THR A 48 10.60 -2.58 18.66
C THR A 48 9.09 -2.44 18.91
N LYS A 49 8.59 -1.21 18.92
CA LYS A 49 7.15 -0.91 19.01
C LYS A 49 6.69 -0.17 17.77
N GLY A 50 5.45 -0.34 17.38
CA GLY A 50 4.91 0.37 16.23
C GLY A 50 3.55 -0.14 15.79
N ILE A 51 3.16 0.26 14.58
CA ILE A 51 1.87 -0.09 14.00
C ILE A 51 1.79 -1.62 13.83
N GLY A 52 0.63 -2.21 14.18
CA GLY A 52 0.37 -3.61 13.94
C GLY A 52 1.07 -4.57 14.89
N ASP A 53 1.75 -4.10 15.96
CA ASP A 53 2.45 -4.95 16.90
C ASP A 53 1.52 -5.73 17.85
N SER A 54 0.26 -5.32 17.96
CA SER A 54 -0.79 -6.05 18.67
C SER A 54 -1.69 -6.78 17.67
N PRO A 55 -2.23 -7.96 18.04
CA PRO A 55 -3.17 -8.67 17.20
C PRO A 55 -4.40 -7.82 16.87
N HIS A 56 -4.79 -7.83 15.60
CA HIS A 56 -5.96 -7.10 15.10
C HIS A 56 -6.55 -7.81 13.88
N PRO A 57 -7.88 -7.67 13.66
CA PRO A 57 -8.55 -8.31 12.54
C PRO A 57 -8.48 -7.46 11.27
N HIS A 58 -8.70 -8.09 10.11
CA HIS A 58 -9.07 -7.47 8.85
C HIS A 58 -10.13 -8.29 8.14
N ALA A 59 -11.03 -7.64 7.38
CA ALA A 59 -11.99 -8.32 6.51
C ALA A 59 -12.38 -7.45 5.30
N GLY A 60 -12.66 -8.10 4.16
CA GLY A 60 -13.12 -7.47 2.93
C GLY A 60 -12.06 -6.73 2.12
N ILE A 61 -10.81 -6.88 2.48
CA ILE A 61 -9.65 -6.20 1.86
C ILE A 61 -8.51 -7.17 1.57
N GLU A 62 -7.59 -6.71 0.75
CA GLU A 62 -6.23 -7.20 0.67
C GLU A 62 -5.33 -6.23 1.43
N VAL A 63 -4.42 -6.76 2.24
CA VAL A 63 -3.44 -5.96 3.00
C VAL A 63 -2.07 -6.20 2.41
N ILE A 64 -1.40 -5.13 2.01
CA ILE A 64 -0.05 -5.15 1.46
C ILE A 64 0.86 -4.41 2.44
N SER A 65 1.87 -5.09 2.99
CA SER A 65 2.96 -4.46 3.71
C SER A 65 4.21 -4.54 2.85
N TYR A 66 4.79 -3.39 2.52
CA TYR A 66 6.07 -3.30 1.81
C TYR A 66 7.09 -2.68 2.74
N LEU A 67 8.03 -3.50 3.20
CA LEU A 67 9.04 -3.09 4.17
C LEU A 67 10.26 -2.51 3.46
N LEU A 68 10.37 -1.19 3.43
CA LEU A 68 11.50 -0.49 2.81
C LEU A 68 12.81 -0.72 3.59
N GLN A 69 12.73 -0.73 4.92
CA GLN A 69 13.85 -0.93 5.82
C GLN A 69 13.39 -1.49 7.15
N GLY A 70 14.16 -2.37 7.74
CA GLY A 70 13.92 -2.88 9.09
C GLY A 70 13.70 -4.38 9.12
N GLU A 71 13.06 -4.84 10.18
CA GLU A 71 12.70 -6.24 10.38
C GLU A 71 11.38 -6.33 11.15
N SER A 72 10.48 -7.17 10.68
CA SER A 72 9.19 -7.41 11.30
C SER A 72 8.82 -8.89 11.24
N VAL A 73 8.25 -9.41 12.32
CA VAL A 73 7.71 -10.78 12.37
C VAL A 73 6.21 -10.71 12.23
N HIS A 74 5.69 -11.30 11.17
CA HIS A 74 4.27 -11.57 10.97
C HIS A 74 3.85 -12.84 11.70
N LYS A 75 2.66 -12.81 12.30
CA LYS A 75 1.91 -13.99 12.76
C LYS A 75 0.44 -13.79 12.48
N ASP A 76 -0.27 -14.86 12.12
CA ASP A 76 -1.71 -14.79 11.84
C ASP A 76 -2.51 -15.97 12.39
N SER A 77 -3.83 -15.85 12.32
CA SER A 77 -4.78 -16.86 12.78
C SER A 77 -4.89 -18.08 11.84
N LEU A 78 -4.24 -18.08 10.68
CA LEU A 78 -4.11 -19.25 9.82
C LEU A 78 -2.92 -20.12 10.23
N GLY A 79 -2.10 -19.67 11.20
CA GLY A 79 -0.92 -20.38 11.67
C GLY A 79 0.38 -20.00 10.98
N ASN A 80 0.37 -18.98 10.11
CA ASN A 80 1.58 -18.51 9.47
C ASN A 80 2.46 -17.75 10.47
N THR A 81 3.76 -17.92 10.33
CA THR A 81 4.79 -17.12 11.01
C THR A 81 5.91 -16.86 10.01
N ASP A 82 6.21 -15.60 9.77
CA ASP A 82 7.24 -15.22 8.81
C ASP A 82 8.02 -13.99 9.30
N THR A 83 9.20 -13.79 8.73
CA THR A 83 10.06 -12.62 9.00
C THR A 83 10.30 -11.86 7.72
N LEU A 84 9.87 -10.60 7.71
CA LEU A 84 10.15 -9.65 6.64
C LEU A 84 11.39 -8.83 7.01
N THR A 85 12.21 -8.57 6.01
CA THR A 85 13.42 -7.74 6.07
C THR A 85 13.41 -6.67 4.98
N ASP A 86 14.48 -5.89 4.87
CA ASP A 86 14.61 -4.78 3.93
C ASP A 86 14.20 -5.17 2.50
N GLY A 87 13.22 -4.47 1.95
CA GLY A 87 12.69 -4.67 0.60
C GLY A 87 11.69 -5.81 0.43
N ASP A 88 11.41 -6.61 1.47
CA ASP A 88 10.41 -7.68 1.42
C ASP A 88 8.99 -7.10 1.36
N ALA A 89 8.08 -7.87 0.77
CA ALA A 89 6.65 -7.58 0.76
C ALA A 89 5.85 -8.75 1.30
N GLN A 90 4.72 -8.47 1.96
CA GLN A 90 3.70 -9.45 2.28
C GLN A 90 2.36 -9.03 1.69
N PHE A 91 1.52 -10.03 1.47
CA PHE A 91 0.18 -9.88 0.94
C PHE A 91 -0.78 -10.76 1.73
N ILE A 92 -1.84 -10.18 2.25
CA ILE A 92 -2.92 -10.87 2.94
C ILE A 92 -4.20 -10.61 2.18
N LYS A 93 -4.85 -11.63 1.65
CA LYS A 93 -6.23 -11.59 1.24
C LYS A 93 -7.09 -11.86 2.46
N ALA A 94 -7.64 -10.82 3.07
CA ALA A 94 -8.36 -10.98 4.33
C ALA A 94 -9.74 -11.64 4.17
N GLY A 95 -10.41 -11.45 3.03
CA GLY A 95 -11.67 -12.11 2.71
C GLY A 95 -12.71 -12.02 3.83
N GLN A 96 -13.20 -13.18 4.31
CA GLN A 96 -14.18 -13.27 5.41
C GLN A 96 -13.63 -12.86 6.78
N GLY A 97 -12.32 -12.74 6.90
CA GLY A 97 -11.62 -12.27 8.09
C GLY A 97 -10.37 -13.06 8.46
N ILE A 98 -9.39 -12.36 8.96
CA ILE A 98 -8.14 -12.88 9.52
C ILE A 98 -7.73 -12.01 10.71
N ILE A 99 -7.05 -12.61 11.69
CA ILE A 99 -6.39 -11.87 12.77
C ILE A 99 -4.89 -12.00 12.56
N HIS A 100 -4.17 -10.89 12.58
CA HIS A 100 -2.73 -10.91 12.46
C HIS A 100 -2.05 -9.88 13.36
N LYS A 101 -0.73 -10.00 13.48
CA LYS A 101 0.17 -8.99 14.05
C LYS A 101 1.49 -8.93 13.31
N GLU A 102 2.10 -7.75 13.33
CA GLU A 102 3.42 -7.49 12.75
C GLU A 102 4.34 -6.90 13.83
N THR A 103 5.14 -7.73 14.46
CA THR A 103 6.00 -7.33 15.58
C THR A 103 7.35 -6.83 15.06
N PRO A 104 7.71 -5.55 15.23
CA PRO A 104 9.02 -5.04 14.88
C PRO A 104 10.13 -5.71 15.69
N ARG A 105 11.23 -6.07 15.04
CA ARG A 105 12.45 -6.57 15.70
C ARG A 105 13.50 -5.47 15.86
N ARG A 106 13.42 -4.45 15.02
CA ARG A 106 14.25 -3.24 15.04
C ARG A 106 13.46 -2.07 14.44
N SER A 107 14.04 -0.88 14.42
CA SER A 107 13.46 0.26 13.70
C SER A 107 13.08 -0.13 12.29
N ARG A 108 11.94 0.31 11.82
CA ARG A 108 11.43 -0.03 10.49
C ARG A 108 10.77 1.15 9.79
N LYS A 109 10.87 1.14 8.47
CA LYS A 109 10.26 2.08 7.54
C LYS A 109 9.53 1.30 6.47
N GLY A 110 8.29 1.65 6.18
CA GLY A 110 7.51 0.89 5.20
C GLY A 110 6.18 1.52 4.85
N LEU A 111 5.49 0.82 3.97
CA LEU A 111 4.14 1.15 3.52
C LEU A 111 3.16 0.08 3.98
N GLN A 112 2.01 0.52 4.50
CA GLN A 112 0.84 -0.30 4.74
C GLN A 112 -0.25 0.16 3.78
N LEU A 113 -0.65 -0.72 2.86
CA LEU A 113 -1.64 -0.39 1.84
C LEU A 113 -2.76 -1.43 1.88
N TRP A 114 -4.01 -0.95 1.68
CA TRP A 114 -5.13 -1.87 1.51
C TRP A 114 -5.80 -1.62 0.17
N THR A 115 -6.12 -2.71 -0.53
CA THR A 115 -7.00 -2.69 -1.69
C THR A 115 -8.35 -3.33 -1.32
N SER A 116 -9.44 -2.82 -1.88
CA SER A 116 -10.76 -3.38 -1.60
C SER A 116 -11.01 -4.61 -2.46
N LEU A 117 -11.34 -5.73 -1.85
CA LEU A 117 -11.80 -6.92 -2.57
C LEU A 117 -13.11 -6.64 -3.31
N PRO A 118 -13.31 -7.20 -4.50
CA PRO A 118 -14.60 -7.18 -5.18
C PRO A 118 -15.72 -7.77 -4.29
N PRO A 119 -16.98 -7.33 -4.42
CA PRO A 119 -18.08 -7.79 -3.57
C PRO A 119 -18.19 -9.31 -3.46
N LYS A 120 -17.98 -10.03 -4.57
CA LYS A 120 -18.06 -11.50 -4.61
C LYS A 120 -16.94 -12.21 -3.82
N GLN A 121 -15.83 -11.51 -3.56
CA GLN A 121 -14.66 -12.09 -2.89
C GLN A 121 -14.52 -11.65 -1.43
N LYS A 122 -15.38 -10.74 -0.95
CA LYS A 122 -15.28 -10.21 0.43
C LYS A 122 -15.48 -11.25 1.53
N PHE A 123 -16.05 -12.40 1.21
CA PHE A 123 -16.25 -13.52 2.14
C PHE A 123 -15.55 -14.82 1.73
N GLU A 124 -14.61 -14.76 0.77
CA GLU A 124 -13.73 -15.88 0.47
C GLU A 124 -12.78 -16.17 1.63
N GLU A 125 -12.15 -17.34 1.62
CA GLU A 125 -11.17 -17.70 2.64
C GLU A 125 -9.98 -16.75 2.64
N ALA A 126 -9.41 -16.52 3.82
CA ALA A 126 -8.24 -15.69 3.97
C ALA A 126 -6.99 -16.45 3.48
N GLU A 127 -6.04 -15.70 2.91
CA GLU A 127 -4.79 -16.23 2.37
C GLU A 127 -3.63 -15.32 2.78
N TYR A 128 -2.43 -15.91 2.96
CA TYR A 128 -1.21 -15.18 3.28
C TYR A 128 -0.07 -15.58 2.33
N TYR A 129 0.68 -14.58 1.87
CA TYR A 129 1.87 -14.74 1.05
C TYR A 129 2.96 -13.77 1.49
N SER A 130 4.22 -14.19 1.44
CA SER A 130 5.38 -13.32 1.61
C SER A 130 6.33 -13.45 0.42
N TYR A 131 6.98 -12.35 0.10
CA TYR A 131 7.85 -12.24 -1.06
C TYR A 131 9.16 -11.57 -0.65
N LYS A 132 10.27 -12.25 -0.90
CA LYS A 132 11.59 -11.71 -0.62
C LYS A 132 11.98 -10.64 -1.64
N ALA A 133 12.72 -9.64 -1.21
CA ALA A 133 13.13 -8.50 -2.02
C ALA A 133 13.72 -8.90 -3.38
N ASN A 134 14.53 -9.97 -3.41
CA ASN A 134 15.17 -10.49 -4.62
C ASN A 134 14.20 -11.24 -5.57
N THR A 135 12.98 -11.50 -5.16
CA THR A 135 11.93 -12.11 -6.01
C THR A 135 11.01 -11.07 -6.63
N ILE A 136 11.03 -9.83 -6.14
CA ILE A 136 10.24 -8.73 -6.69
C ILE A 136 10.87 -8.29 -8.02
N PRO A 137 10.12 -8.34 -9.14
CA PRO A 137 10.63 -7.96 -10.44
C PRO A 137 11.15 -6.53 -10.44
N THR A 138 12.41 -6.39 -10.83
CA THR A 138 13.14 -5.12 -10.78
C THR A 138 13.85 -4.91 -12.11
N PHE A 139 13.78 -3.71 -12.65
CA PHE A 139 14.52 -3.33 -13.85
C PHE A 139 15.06 -1.91 -13.72
N LYS A 140 15.99 -1.54 -14.58
CA LYS A 140 16.53 -0.19 -14.67
C LYS A 140 15.96 0.54 -15.89
N LEU A 141 15.63 1.80 -15.69
CA LEU A 141 15.27 2.75 -16.74
C LEU A 141 16.07 4.03 -16.52
N ASP A 142 16.96 4.37 -17.48
CA ASP A 142 17.84 5.54 -17.38
C ASP A 142 18.57 5.64 -16.02
N GLU A 143 19.22 4.53 -15.60
CA GLU A 143 19.95 4.32 -14.34
C GLU A 143 19.07 4.29 -13.07
N ASN A 144 17.77 4.60 -13.15
CA ASN A 144 16.86 4.53 -12.02
C ASN A 144 16.34 3.11 -11.83
N GLU A 145 16.17 2.69 -10.59
CA GLU A 145 15.65 1.36 -10.25
C GLU A 145 14.13 1.39 -10.13
N ILE A 146 13.47 0.46 -10.80
CA ILE A 146 12.02 0.31 -10.80
C ILE A 146 11.65 -1.08 -10.33
N LYS A 147 10.97 -1.18 -9.17
CA LYS A 147 10.45 -2.43 -8.61
C LYS A 147 8.96 -2.52 -8.85
N VAL A 148 8.53 -3.57 -9.55
CA VAL A 148 7.11 -3.81 -9.84
C VAL A 148 6.55 -4.76 -8.78
N ILE A 149 5.81 -4.22 -7.83
CA ILE A 149 5.26 -4.97 -6.70
C ILE A 149 3.93 -5.61 -7.11
N ALA A 150 3.04 -4.85 -7.76
CA ALA A 150 1.79 -5.36 -8.31
C ALA A 150 1.52 -4.75 -9.69
N GLY A 151 0.76 -5.49 -10.52
CA GLY A 151 0.38 -5.09 -11.86
C GLY A 151 1.48 -5.29 -12.90
N GLU A 152 1.43 -4.52 -13.97
CA GLU A 152 2.40 -4.59 -15.06
C GLU A 152 2.74 -3.18 -15.53
N ILE A 153 4.02 -2.92 -15.76
CA ILE A 153 4.52 -1.67 -16.33
C ILE A 153 5.74 -1.95 -17.22
N SER A 154 5.79 -1.33 -18.39
CA SER A 154 6.90 -1.50 -19.35
C SER A 154 7.25 -2.97 -19.67
N GLY A 155 6.24 -3.87 -19.68
CA GLY A 155 6.43 -5.30 -19.92
C GLY A 155 6.93 -6.12 -18.72
N HIS A 156 7.11 -5.50 -17.56
CA HIS A 156 7.49 -6.17 -16.32
C HIS A 156 6.27 -6.38 -15.43
N LYS A 157 5.99 -7.64 -15.06
CA LYS A 157 4.83 -8.01 -14.26
C LYS A 157 5.23 -8.16 -12.79
N GLY A 158 4.48 -7.50 -11.92
CA GLY A 158 4.60 -7.60 -10.46
C GLY A 158 4.19 -8.96 -9.91
N ILE A 159 4.53 -9.18 -8.65
CA ILE A 159 4.42 -10.49 -8.01
C ILE A 159 3.14 -10.67 -7.18
N LEU A 160 2.51 -9.57 -6.69
CA LEU A 160 1.33 -9.66 -5.84
C LEU A 160 0.08 -10.05 -6.65
N PRO A 161 -0.70 -11.05 -6.19
CA PRO A 161 -1.89 -11.54 -6.89
C PRO A 161 -3.15 -10.74 -6.52
N THR A 162 -3.13 -9.43 -6.76
CA THR A 162 -4.27 -8.55 -6.44
C THR A 162 -5.54 -8.96 -7.20
N ALA A 163 -6.68 -8.90 -6.51
CA ALA A 163 -7.98 -9.33 -7.05
C ALA A 163 -8.53 -8.40 -8.14
N ARG A 164 -8.12 -7.13 -8.13
CA ARG A 164 -8.47 -6.13 -9.16
C ARG A 164 -7.22 -5.68 -9.92
N PRO A 165 -7.35 -5.23 -11.18
CA PRO A 165 -6.26 -4.58 -11.90
C PRO A 165 -5.67 -3.43 -11.06
N THR A 166 -4.43 -3.62 -10.63
CA THR A 166 -3.72 -2.76 -9.67
C THR A 166 -2.32 -2.50 -10.19
N VAL A 167 -1.81 -1.30 -10.03
CA VAL A 167 -0.39 -0.99 -10.19
C VAL A 167 0.17 -0.48 -8.86
N LEU A 168 1.28 -1.06 -8.44
CA LEU A 168 2.09 -0.64 -7.31
C LEU A 168 3.55 -0.80 -7.68
N VAL A 169 4.23 0.32 -7.86
CA VAL A 169 5.61 0.38 -8.35
C VAL A 169 6.42 1.31 -7.47
N HIS A 170 7.53 0.82 -6.94
CA HIS A 170 8.51 1.65 -6.24
C HIS A 170 9.57 2.09 -7.24
N ILE A 171 9.81 3.39 -7.32
CA ILE A 171 10.80 4.01 -8.19
C ILE A 171 11.84 4.71 -7.34
N HIS A 172 13.09 4.28 -7.48
CA HIS A 172 14.24 4.87 -6.83
C HIS A 172 15.09 5.62 -7.85
N PHE A 173 15.25 6.91 -7.65
CA PHE A 173 16.07 7.78 -8.49
C PHE A 173 17.46 7.93 -7.87
N GLU A 174 18.45 7.41 -8.58
CA GLU A 174 19.87 7.59 -8.27
C GLU A 174 20.41 8.92 -8.78
N ASN A 175 19.78 9.47 -9.81
CA ASN A 175 20.19 10.69 -10.49
C ASN A 175 18.98 11.61 -10.71
N SER A 176 19.20 12.89 -10.96
CA SER A 176 18.17 13.88 -11.28
C SER A 176 17.54 13.72 -12.66
N ASN A 177 17.62 12.52 -13.24
CA ASN A 177 17.05 12.22 -14.53
C ASN A 177 15.54 12.18 -14.51
N GLU A 178 14.95 12.41 -15.65
CA GLU A 178 13.53 12.19 -15.88
C GLU A 178 13.30 10.78 -16.44
N ILE A 179 12.13 10.22 -16.13
CA ILE A 179 11.66 8.97 -16.72
C ILE A 179 10.25 9.16 -17.27
N ASN A 180 9.96 8.41 -18.33
CA ASN A 180 8.63 8.36 -18.91
C ASN A 180 8.17 6.90 -18.85
N LEU A 181 6.97 6.68 -18.29
CA LEU A 181 6.39 5.36 -18.12
C LEU A 181 5.04 5.28 -18.81
N PRO A 182 4.80 4.24 -19.62
CA PRO A 182 3.47 3.96 -20.15
C PRO A 182 2.56 3.48 -19.04
N ILE A 183 1.28 3.86 -19.10
CA ILE A 183 0.28 3.47 -18.12
C ILE A 183 -1.07 3.28 -18.82
N ASP A 184 -1.94 2.41 -18.29
CA ASP A 184 -3.29 2.25 -18.81
C ASP A 184 -4.08 3.56 -18.65
N ALA A 185 -4.63 4.07 -19.76
CA ALA A 185 -5.34 5.35 -19.79
C ALA A 185 -6.61 5.36 -18.92
N ASN A 186 -7.21 4.19 -18.69
CA ASN A 186 -8.46 4.05 -17.92
C ASN A 186 -8.25 3.97 -16.40
N TRP A 187 -7.00 3.87 -15.95
CA TRP A 187 -6.72 3.72 -14.53
C TRP A 187 -6.67 5.05 -13.80
N GLU A 188 -7.21 5.07 -12.58
CA GLU A 188 -6.88 6.11 -11.61
C GLU A 188 -5.45 5.90 -11.13
N LEU A 189 -4.67 6.97 -11.05
CA LEU A 189 -3.25 6.90 -10.73
C LEU A 189 -2.83 8.01 -9.80
N GLY A 190 -1.92 7.71 -8.90
CA GLY A 190 -1.26 8.68 -8.02
C GLY A 190 0.22 8.45 -7.86
N VAL A 191 0.90 9.51 -7.48
CA VAL A 191 2.32 9.52 -7.07
C VAL A 191 2.37 9.85 -5.59
N TYR A 192 3.00 8.98 -4.80
CA TYR A 192 3.23 9.16 -3.38
C TYR A 192 4.72 9.22 -3.08
N VAL A 193 5.17 10.28 -2.41
CA VAL A 193 6.59 10.51 -2.13
C VAL A 193 6.97 9.93 -0.77
N ILE A 194 7.97 9.05 -0.77
CA ILE A 194 8.49 8.40 0.45
C ILE A 194 9.87 8.90 0.86
N ASN A 195 10.60 9.53 -0.06
CA ASN A 195 11.88 10.20 0.22
C ASN A 195 12.20 11.23 -0.86
N GLY A 196 12.83 12.35 -0.48
CA GLY A 196 13.26 13.40 -1.41
C GLY A 196 12.11 14.19 -2.02
N GLN A 197 12.29 14.67 -3.24
CA GLN A 197 11.32 15.49 -3.96
C GLN A 197 11.20 15.06 -5.43
N VAL A 198 9.98 15.13 -5.99
CA VAL A 198 9.72 14.74 -7.39
C VAL A 198 8.82 15.75 -8.09
N MET A 199 9.10 16.01 -9.37
CA MET A 199 8.23 16.71 -10.29
C MET A 199 7.39 15.70 -11.07
N VAL A 200 6.14 16.00 -11.29
CA VAL A 200 5.24 15.25 -12.20
C VAL A 200 4.92 16.13 -13.39
N ALA A 201 5.27 15.69 -14.60
CA ALA A 201 5.32 16.52 -15.77
C ALA A 201 6.20 17.75 -15.50
N GLU A 202 5.64 18.93 -15.38
CA GLU A 202 6.37 20.17 -15.05
C GLU A 202 5.83 20.83 -13.79
N LYS A 203 5.07 20.06 -12.98
CA LYS A 203 4.41 20.54 -11.75
C LYS A 203 5.02 19.89 -10.51
N GLY A 204 5.08 20.62 -9.44
CA GLY A 204 5.64 20.22 -8.15
C GLY A 204 6.60 21.30 -7.62
N PRO A 205 7.66 20.93 -6.84
CA PRO A 205 7.95 19.58 -6.42
C PRO A 205 6.98 19.06 -5.35
N LEU A 206 6.64 17.78 -5.44
CA LEU A 206 6.04 17.02 -4.35
C LEU A 206 7.13 16.58 -3.37
N GLN A 207 6.82 16.52 -2.09
CA GLN A 207 7.76 16.15 -1.03
C GLN A 207 7.26 14.97 -0.20
N ILE A 208 8.07 14.50 0.72
CA ILE A 208 7.76 13.33 1.56
C ILE A 208 6.36 13.43 2.20
N GLY A 209 5.57 12.36 2.03
CA GLY A 209 4.20 12.25 2.50
C GLY A 209 3.15 12.83 1.53
N ASP A 210 3.55 13.61 0.52
CA ASP A 210 2.60 14.14 -0.47
C ASP A 210 2.04 13.03 -1.36
N LEU A 211 0.73 13.09 -1.60
CA LEU A 211 0.02 12.28 -2.59
C LEU A 211 -0.52 13.20 -3.70
N ALA A 212 -0.11 12.98 -4.93
CA ALA A 212 -0.70 13.61 -6.11
C ALA A 212 -1.60 12.63 -6.85
N LEU A 213 -2.84 13.03 -7.09
CA LEU A 213 -3.75 12.36 -8.03
C LEU A 213 -3.48 12.90 -9.43
N LEU A 214 -3.46 12.02 -10.41
CA LEU A 214 -3.13 12.38 -11.79
C LEU A 214 -4.38 12.48 -12.67
N THR A 215 -4.30 13.30 -13.70
CA THR A 215 -5.30 13.36 -14.76
C THR A 215 -5.33 12.06 -15.58
N GLU A 216 -6.31 11.89 -16.43
CA GLU A 216 -6.32 10.85 -17.46
C GLU A 216 -5.14 11.01 -18.41
N GLY A 217 -4.68 9.90 -18.98
CA GLY A 217 -3.57 9.83 -19.92
C GLY A 217 -2.93 8.45 -19.94
N ASP A 218 -2.07 8.21 -20.92
CA ASP A 218 -1.43 6.92 -21.21
C ASP A 218 0.09 6.93 -20.94
N GLU A 219 0.59 8.05 -20.41
CA GLU A 219 2.01 8.23 -20.09
C GLU A 219 2.16 9.12 -18.85
N ILE A 220 3.11 8.80 -17.99
CA ILE A 220 3.53 9.64 -16.87
C ILE A 220 5.00 10.04 -17.05
N LYS A 221 5.29 11.33 -16.88
CA LYS A 221 6.65 11.88 -16.81
C LYS A 221 6.97 12.24 -15.37
N LEU A 222 8.06 11.70 -14.84
CA LEU A 222 8.55 11.92 -13.48
C LEU A 222 9.99 12.40 -13.54
N GLN A 223 10.35 13.30 -12.65
CA GLN A 223 11.71 13.82 -12.57
C GLN A 223 12.08 14.05 -11.10
N ALA A 224 13.18 13.46 -10.64
CA ALA A 224 13.74 13.77 -9.32
C ALA A 224 14.13 15.26 -9.26
N PHE A 225 13.88 15.89 -8.11
CA PHE A 225 14.14 17.30 -7.89
C PHE A 225 14.93 17.53 -6.60
N GLY A 226 15.95 18.40 -6.67
CA GLY A 226 16.81 18.69 -5.53
C GLY A 226 17.85 17.62 -5.24
N ASP A 227 18.07 17.39 -3.95
CA ASP A 227 19.07 16.41 -3.48
C ASP A 227 18.57 14.98 -3.63
N LEU A 228 19.47 14.07 -3.96
CA LEU A 228 19.21 12.64 -4.13
C LEU A 228 19.65 11.86 -2.89
N PRO A 229 19.15 10.63 -2.69
CA PRO A 229 18.20 9.89 -3.55
C PRO A 229 16.75 10.31 -3.37
N VAL A 230 15.92 10.04 -4.40
CA VAL A 230 14.47 10.24 -4.36
C VAL A 230 13.76 8.90 -4.51
N ASP A 231 12.81 8.62 -3.63
CA ASP A 231 11.99 7.42 -3.67
C ASP A 231 10.51 7.80 -3.72
N ILE A 232 9.81 7.22 -4.67
CA ILE A 232 8.36 7.39 -4.82
C ILE A 232 7.66 6.04 -5.01
N VAL A 233 6.37 6.03 -4.74
CA VAL A 233 5.48 4.95 -5.13
C VAL A 233 4.46 5.46 -6.13
N LEU A 234 4.42 4.82 -7.30
CA LEU A 234 3.34 4.94 -8.26
C LEU A 234 2.28 3.91 -7.90
N LEU A 235 1.06 4.34 -7.62
CA LEU A 235 -0.02 3.47 -7.19
C LEU A 235 -1.34 3.85 -7.85
N GLY A 236 -2.20 2.85 -8.08
CA GLY A 236 -3.50 3.03 -8.70
C GLY A 236 -4.03 1.76 -9.35
N GLY A 237 -4.88 1.91 -10.35
CA GLY A 237 -5.50 0.82 -11.07
C GLY A 237 -6.93 1.11 -11.48
N GLU A 238 -7.70 0.04 -11.67
CA GLU A 238 -9.10 0.12 -12.04
C GLU A 238 -9.93 0.75 -10.90
N LYS A 239 -10.73 1.76 -11.25
CA LYS A 239 -11.62 2.43 -10.30
C LYS A 239 -12.60 1.47 -9.64
N ILE A 240 -12.84 1.63 -8.34
CA ILE A 240 -13.89 0.91 -7.62
C ILE A 240 -15.26 1.40 -8.10
N ASP A 241 -16.12 0.45 -8.48
CA ASP A 241 -17.46 0.66 -9.06
C ASP A 241 -18.62 0.19 -8.14
N TYR A 242 -18.32 -0.04 -6.87
CA TYR A 242 -19.27 -0.45 -5.83
C TYR A 242 -19.10 0.41 -4.57
N PRO A 243 -20.14 0.48 -3.70
CA PRO A 243 -20.03 1.24 -2.46
C PRO A 243 -18.92 0.74 -1.54
N LEU A 244 -18.32 1.66 -0.79
CA LEU A 244 -17.37 1.37 0.26
C LEU A 244 -17.97 1.73 1.62
N VAL A 245 -17.98 0.77 2.53
CA VAL A 245 -18.46 0.96 3.91
C VAL A 245 -17.32 0.59 4.85
N PHE A 246 -16.76 1.62 5.48
CA PHE A 246 -15.63 1.50 6.39
C PHE A 246 -16.10 1.45 7.84
N ASP A 247 -15.53 0.55 8.63
CA ASP A 247 -15.53 0.66 10.08
C ASP A 247 -14.29 -0.02 10.67
N GLY A 248 -13.37 0.79 11.19
CA GLY A 248 -12.08 0.34 11.69
C GLY A 248 -11.31 -0.49 10.65
N PRO A 249 -10.98 -1.76 10.95
CA PRO A 249 -10.16 -2.62 10.08
C PRO A 249 -10.98 -3.37 9.01
N PHE A 250 -12.28 -3.09 8.88
CA PHE A 250 -13.18 -3.73 7.95
C PHE A 250 -13.63 -2.77 6.85
N VAL A 251 -13.58 -3.24 5.59
CA VAL A 251 -14.09 -2.47 4.44
C VAL A 251 -14.98 -3.37 3.61
N MET A 252 -16.27 -3.09 3.66
CA MET A 252 -17.29 -3.87 2.97
C MET A 252 -18.02 -3.05 1.89
N ASP A 253 -18.91 -3.67 1.17
CA ASP A 253 -19.74 -3.08 0.10
C ASP A 253 -21.15 -2.73 0.55
N SER A 254 -21.54 -3.12 1.79
CA SER A 254 -22.82 -2.78 2.40
C SER A 254 -22.73 -2.81 3.93
N LYS A 255 -23.69 -2.18 4.59
CA LYS A 255 -23.82 -2.22 6.06
C LYS A 255 -24.15 -3.62 6.57
N GLU A 256 -24.90 -4.39 5.80
CA GLU A 256 -25.26 -5.77 6.09
C GLU A 256 -24.01 -6.65 6.09
N ASN A 257 -23.16 -6.50 5.06
CA ASN A 257 -21.89 -7.22 4.96
C ASN A 257 -20.90 -6.78 6.04
N LEU A 258 -20.89 -5.51 6.42
CA LEU A 258 -20.10 -5.01 7.54
C LEU A 258 -20.56 -5.64 8.87
N ALA A 259 -21.87 -5.71 9.12
CA ALA A 259 -22.44 -6.37 10.30
C ALA A 259 -22.07 -7.87 10.34
N MET A 260 -22.05 -8.53 9.18
CA MET A 260 -21.61 -9.94 9.06
C MET A 260 -20.12 -10.10 9.38
N ALA A 261 -19.25 -9.19 8.95
CA ALA A 261 -17.83 -9.21 9.30
C ALA A 261 -17.63 -9.08 10.82
N TYR A 262 -18.35 -8.17 11.47
CA TYR A 262 -18.36 -8.07 12.94
C TYR A 262 -18.89 -9.33 13.63
N GLN A 263 -19.92 -9.95 13.09
CA GLN A 263 -20.41 -11.22 13.62
C GLN A 263 -19.37 -12.33 13.50
N ASN A 264 -18.66 -12.43 12.36
CA ASN A 264 -17.57 -13.37 12.17
C ASN A 264 -16.45 -13.15 13.18
N TYR A 265 -16.08 -11.89 13.42
CA TYR A 265 -15.09 -11.54 14.44
C TYR A 265 -15.55 -11.97 15.85
N LYS A 266 -16.75 -11.57 16.28
CA LYS A 266 -17.30 -11.86 17.61
C LYS A 266 -17.52 -13.35 17.88
N THR A 267 -17.76 -14.14 16.85
CA THR A 267 -17.99 -15.60 16.98
C THR A 267 -16.73 -16.43 16.77
N GLY A 268 -15.55 -15.79 16.63
CA GLY A 268 -14.26 -16.49 16.47
C GLY A 268 -14.05 -17.12 15.10
N LYS A 269 -14.88 -16.81 14.09
CA LYS A 269 -14.71 -17.33 12.72
C LYS A 269 -13.46 -16.83 12.01
N MET A 270 -12.88 -15.72 12.48
CA MET A 270 -11.60 -15.21 11.97
C MET A 270 -10.38 -15.91 12.59
N GLY A 271 -10.62 -16.95 13.41
CA GLY A 271 -9.59 -17.65 14.14
C GLY A 271 -9.15 -16.90 15.39
N SER A 272 -8.04 -17.33 15.97
CA SER A 272 -7.44 -16.71 17.16
C SER A 272 -5.93 -16.56 17.00
N LEU A 273 -5.37 -15.60 17.72
CA LEU A 273 -3.93 -15.39 17.82
C LEU A 273 -3.60 -15.07 19.27
N ASP A 274 -2.44 -15.54 19.76
CA ASP A 274 -2.01 -15.45 21.16
C ASP A 274 -2.45 -14.16 21.87
N GLY A 275 -3.26 -14.29 22.92
CA GLY A 275 -3.62 -13.22 23.84
C GLY A 275 -4.87 -12.43 23.47
N ILE A 276 -5.63 -12.81 22.46
CA ILE A 276 -6.98 -12.29 22.26
C ILE A 276 -8.01 -13.37 22.64
N PRO A 277 -8.72 -13.21 23.77
CA PRO A 277 -9.96 -13.94 23.99
C PRO A 277 -11.06 -13.34 23.10
N PHE A 278 -11.84 -14.18 22.46
CA PHE A 278 -13.10 -13.82 21.82
C PHE A 278 -14.24 -13.97 22.79
#